data_a274df2b599d7175528fe93b9b07cc65
#
_entry.id   a274df2b599d7175528fe93b9b07cc65
#
_cell.length_a   1.000
_cell.length_b   1.000
_cell.length_c   1.000
_cell.angle_alpha   90.00
_cell.angle_beta   90.00
_cell.angle_gamma   90.00
#
_symmetry.space_group_name_H-M   'P 1'
#
loop_
_entity.id
_entity.type
_entity.pdbx_description
1 polymer ?
#
loop_
_entity_poly.entity_id
_entity_poly.type
_entity_poly.pdbx_seq_one_letter_code
_entity_poly.pdbx_strand_id
1 'polypeptide(L)'
;MLLAGLVLLVFSPALSAGFVYDSRLQILTDGFIHDPGNWPSVLSFHVLSRDVLDFNRPVQLASLMLDAAIWGREPFGYHLTSVLLHAVNAVLVGAIATRLLGPGAPRLAVLMTAALFAVHPVVVEAVCEPTYREDQLATLFSLAAVLLAARHPADMAGADLRRAVACAGCCLLAVGSKETGVVAPLLMAIWWRLFCRGEPRGFWKRAIGLGSVAVAGFLAARFALEPQQSVIFETKPAYPGGTLGGTLVLQPRILAMYVQLIACPVNLCADYGAYSIRHLSLAVSSALLAVVVAAAAWVCRQDRRLVFAYAVVLLPLLPVMNLIPIYRAAADRYLYFSMAGVALAVGCLLDAPWLRTRPQAARAAFAGGLAVCAVLALAAMQRQRVWHDPVALWQDAARKNPAAFTPASGLGDALREVGRLREAEAATRGALQLCDGKRGDAWATLALILDKQGRTAEATEALAKALEVDPRLFDPPARVAVLAMDQSTADALVDMLRRLRLKGSHDGP
;
A
#
# COMPACT_ATOMS: atom_id res chain seq x y z
N MET A 1 -25.25 -2.60 -7.00
CA MET A 1 -24.94 -3.57 -8.06
C MET A 1 -24.08 -2.98 -9.18
N LEU A 2 -24.48 -1.87 -9.85
CA LEU A 2 -23.72 -1.27 -10.96
C LEU A 2 -22.27 -0.94 -10.61
N LEU A 3 -22.00 -0.35 -9.45
CA LEU A 3 -20.64 0.02 -9.02
C LEU A 3 -19.75 -1.20 -8.77
N ALA A 4 -20.27 -2.22 -8.10
CA ALA A 4 -19.52 -3.47 -7.91
C ALA A 4 -19.22 -4.15 -9.26
N GLY A 5 -20.20 -4.14 -10.19
CA GLY A 5 -19.99 -4.61 -11.56
C GLY A 5 -18.91 -3.82 -12.30
N LEU A 6 -18.86 -2.50 -12.13
CA LEU A 6 -17.79 -1.65 -12.70
C LEU A 6 -16.41 -2.05 -12.16
N VAL A 7 -16.27 -2.24 -10.83
CA VAL A 7 -14.99 -2.67 -10.23
C VAL A 7 -14.58 -4.03 -10.77
N LEU A 8 -15.50 -5.01 -10.79
CA LEU A 8 -15.21 -6.35 -11.30
C LEU A 8 -14.80 -6.33 -12.78
N LEU A 9 -15.43 -5.48 -13.59
CA LEU A 9 -15.06 -5.31 -15.00
C LEU A 9 -13.66 -4.72 -15.14
N VAL A 10 -13.39 -3.60 -14.45
CA VAL A 10 -12.10 -2.89 -14.57
C VAL A 10 -10.97 -3.70 -14.00
N PHE A 11 -11.17 -4.43 -12.89
CA PHE A 11 -10.15 -5.23 -12.23
C PHE A 11 -10.18 -6.72 -12.61
N SER A 12 -10.97 -7.13 -13.60
CA SER A 12 -10.95 -8.51 -14.11
C SER A 12 -9.55 -8.99 -14.57
N PRO A 13 -8.65 -8.16 -15.15
CA PRO A 13 -7.31 -8.62 -15.50
C PRO A 13 -6.47 -9.04 -14.29
N ALA A 14 -6.69 -8.44 -13.11
CA ALA A 14 -5.96 -8.81 -11.88
C ALA A 14 -6.24 -10.27 -11.46
N LEU A 15 -7.42 -10.82 -11.79
CA LEU A 15 -7.80 -12.18 -11.39
C LEU A 15 -6.96 -13.28 -12.05
N SER A 16 -6.28 -12.97 -13.15
CA SER A 16 -5.38 -13.91 -13.84
C SER A 16 -3.89 -13.63 -13.56
N ALA A 17 -3.59 -12.65 -12.69
CA ALA A 17 -2.21 -12.32 -12.35
C ALA A 17 -1.61 -13.38 -11.41
N GLY A 18 -0.30 -13.58 -11.52
CA GLY A 18 0.48 -14.33 -10.56
C GLY A 18 0.82 -13.49 -9.32
N PHE A 19 1.48 -14.13 -8.34
CA PHE A 19 2.07 -13.39 -7.23
C PHE A 19 3.32 -12.63 -7.70
N VAL A 20 3.40 -11.38 -7.32
CA VAL A 20 4.52 -10.47 -7.61
C VAL A 20 4.97 -9.80 -6.32
N TYR A 21 6.12 -9.16 -6.33
CA TYR A 21 6.61 -8.33 -5.24
C TYR A 21 6.56 -9.02 -3.85
N ASP A 22 5.95 -8.37 -2.83
CA ASP A 22 5.90 -8.84 -1.45
C ASP A 22 5.04 -10.10 -1.26
N SER A 23 4.01 -10.31 -2.11
CA SER A 23 3.17 -11.52 -2.04
C SER A 23 3.95 -12.81 -2.33
N ARG A 24 5.04 -12.75 -3.07
CA ARG A 24 5.90 -13.92 -3.29
C ARG A 24 6.56 -14.37 -2.00
N LEU A 25 7.06 -13.44 -1.21
CA LEU A 25 7.66 -13.77 0.08
C LEU A 25 6.58 -14.19 1.09
N GLN A 26 5.56 -13.36 1.28
CA GLN A 26 4.58 -13.55 2.35
C GLN A 26 3.59 -14.69 2.09
N ILE A 27 3.26 -14.98 0.81
CA ILE A 27 2.25 -16.01 0.49
C ILE A 27 2.91 -17.31 0.00
N LEU A 28 3.94 -17.24 -0.86
CA LEU A 28 4.55 -18.45 -1.39
C LEU A 28 5.60 -19.05 -0.46
N THR A 29 6.40 -18.21 0.21
CA THR A 29 7.58 -18.66 0.96
C THR A 29 7.30 -18.77 2.45
N ASP A 30 6.61 -17.77 3.06
CA ASP A 30 6.31 -17.78 4.48
C ASP A 30 5.26 -18.84 4.81
N GLY A 31 5.60 -19.74 5.73
CA GLY A 31 4.68 -20.76 6.21
C GLY A 31 3.65 -20.27 7.24
N PHE A 32 3.86 -19.09 7.83
CA PHE A 32 3.07 -18.60 8.96
C PHE A 32 1.57 -18.51 8.65
N ILE A 33 1.20 -17.92 7.51
CA ILE A 33 -0.20 -17.71 7.13
C ILE A 33 -0.90 -19.02 6.71
N HIS A 34 -0.15 -20.07 6.39
CA HIS A 34 -0.66 -21.38 5.99
C HIS A 34 -0.83 -22.35 7.15
N ASP A 35 -0.35 -22.01 8.35
CA ASP A 35 -0.49 -22.84 9.55
C ASP A 35 -1.74 -22.42 10.36
N PRO A 36 -2.80 -23.27 10.41
CA PRO A 36 -3.99 -22.98 11.22
C PRO A 36 -3.69 -22.80 12.70
N GLY A 37 -2.58 -23.36 13.22
CA GLY A 37 -2.14 -23.21 14.59
C GLY A 37 -1.81 -21.77 14.99
N ASN A 38 -1.62 -20.86 14.00
CA ASN A 38 -1.31 -19.46 14.24
C ASN A 38 -2.56 -18.56 14.46
N TRP A 39 -3.79 -19.06 14.19
CA TRP A 39 -5.01 -18.28 14.41
C TRP A 39 -5.16 -17.69 15.82
N PRO A 40 -4.93 -18.46 16.91
CA PRO A 40 -5.02 -17.91 18.26
C PRO A 40 -4.05 -16.74 18.49
N SER A 41 -2.84 -16.82 17.95
CA SER A 41 -1.84 -15.76 18.07
C SER A 41 -2.27 -14.47 17.36
N VAL A 42 -2.84 -14.58 16.16
CA VAL A 42 -3.30 -13.42 15.37
C VAL A 42 -4.55 -12.79 15.98
N LEU A 43 -5.55 -13.60 16.37
CA LEU A 43 -6.82 -13.11 16.92
C LEU A 43 -6.68 -12.50 18.32
N SER A 44 -5.73 -12.97 19.12
CA SER A 44 -5.42 -12.40 20.44
C SER A 44 -4.43 -11.22 20.40
N PHE A 45 -3.97 -10.83 19.22
CA PHE A 45 -2.87 -9.88 19.02
C PHE A 45 -1.52 -10.30 19.63
N HIS A 46 -1.37 -11.55 20.08
CA HIS A 46 -0.08 -12.07 20.54
C HIS A 46 0.98 -12.08 19.44
N VAL A 47 0.55 -12.08 18.18
CA VAL A 47 1.44 -11.94 17.01
C VAL A 47 2.32 -10.68 17.07
N LEU A 48 1.91 -9.62 17.78
CA LEU A 48 2.70 -8.40 17.97
C LEU A 48 4.06 -8.65 18.65
N SER A 49 4.22 -9.77 19.36
CA SER A 49 5.46 -10.18 20.01
C SER A 49 6.26 -11.22 19.23
N ARG A 50 5.79 -11.63 18.04
CA ARG A 50 6.44 -12.66 17.23
C ARG A 50 7.25 -12.04 16.09
N ASP A 51 8.38 -12.67 15.79
CA ASP A 51 9.19 -12.31 14.62
C ASP A 51 8.65 -12.99 13.37
N VAL A 52 7.62 -12.39 12.77
CA VAL A 52 6.97 -12.85 11.54
C VAL A 52 6.71 -11.64 10.63
N LEU A 53 6.56 -11.88 9.33
CA LEU A 53 6.23 -10.82 8.37
C LEU A 53 4.92 -10.14 8.77
N ASP A 54 4.91 -8.80 8.72
CA ASP A 54 3.76 -7.97 9.07
C ASP A 54 3.12 -8.28 10.45
N PHE A 55 3.94 -8.72 11.43
CA PHE A 55 3.50 -9.00 12.81
C PHE A 55 2.68 -7.86 13.42
N ASN A 56 2.95 -6.63 12.99
CA ASN A 56 2.31 -5.40 13.44
C ASN A 56 0.94 -5.12 12.79
N ARG A 57 0.46 -6.02 11.90
CA ARG A 57 -0.81 -5.89 11.14
C ARG A 57 -1.71 -7.13 11.29
N PRO A 58 -2.17 -7.45 12.50
CA PRO A 58 -2.91 -8.70 12.77
C PRO A 58 -4.19 -8.84 11.94
N VAL A 59 -4.86 -7.75 11.56
CA VAL A 59 -6.08 -7.80 10.74
C VAL A 59 -5.76 -8.17 9.29
N GLN A 60 -4.65 -7.65 8.75
CA GLN A 60 -4.15 -8.06 7.43
C GLN A 60 -3.77 -9.54 7.45
N LEU A 61 -2.97 -9.98 8.44
CA LEU A 61 -2.58 -11.39 8.59
C LEU A 61 -3.80 -12.30 8.68
N ALA A 62 -4.81 -11.96 9.48
CA ALA A 62 -6.06 -12.72 9.55
C ALA A 62 -6.75 -12.83 8.18
N SER A 63 -6.76 -11.76 7.40
CA SER A 63 -7.31 -11.76 6.05
C SER A 63 -6.53 -12.66 5.09
N LEU A 64 -5.19 -12.66 5.16
CA LEU A 64 -4.34 -13.54 4.34
C LEU A 64 -4.46 -15.00 4.78
N MET A 65 -4.54 -15.27 6.09
CA MET A 65 -4.77 -16.62 6.62
C MET A 65 -6.12 -17.20 6.20
N LEU A 66 -7.16 -16.35 6.08
CA LEU A 66 -8.46 -16.78 5.57
C LEU A 66 -8.35 -17.21 4.10
N ASP A 67 -7.67 -16.42 3.27
CA ASP A 67 -7.43 -16.80 1.88
C ASP A 67 -6.56 -18.06 1.80
N ALA A 68 -5.50 -18.18 2.61
CA ALA A 68 -4.66 -19.36 2.66
C ALA A 68 -5.44 -20.62 3.00
N ALA A 69 -6.41 -20.53 3.94
CA ALA A 69 -7.26 -21.65 4.32
C ALA A 69 -8.22 -22.09 3.21
N ILE A 70 -8.68 -21.16 2.35
CA ILE A 70 -9.65 -21.42 1.27
C ILE A 70 -8.94 -21.82 -0.03
N TRP A 71 -7.87 -21.09 -0.39
CA TRP A 71 -7.25 -21.14 -1.70
C TRP A 71 -5.85 -21.76 -1.69
N GLY A 72 -5.28 -22.04 -0.51
CA GLY A 72 -3.89 -22.49 -0.41
C GLY A 72 -2.92 -21.44 -0.94
N ARG A 73 -2.19 -21.77 -2.02
CA ARG A 73 -1.26 -20.86 -2.71
C ARG A 73 -1.74 -20.43 -4.11
N GLU A 74 -3.04 -20.60 -4.40
CA GLU A 74 -3.61 -20.20 -5.69
C GLU A 74 -3.84 -18.68 -5.77
N PRO A 75 -3.20 -17.95 -6.70
CA PRO A 75 -3.25 -16.49 -6.74
C PRO A 75 -4.65 -15.93 -6.95
N PHE A 76 -5.49 -16.61 -7.75
CA PHE A 76 -6.84 -16.16 -8.09
C PHE A 76 -7.65 -15.73 -6.87
N GLY A 77 -7.65 -16.54 -5.80
CA GLY A 77 -8.47 -16.27 -4.62
C GLY A 77 -8.03 -15.02 -3.87
N TYR A 78 -6.73 -14.82 -3.74
CA TYR A 78 -6.17 -13.62 -3.08
C TYR A 78 -6.49 -12.35 -3.87
N HIS A 79 -6.35 -12.39 -5.20
CA HIS A 79 -6.75 -11.27 -6.05
C HIS A 79 -8.25 -11.02 -5.99
N LEU A 80 -9.08 -12.08 -5.98
CA LEU A 80 -10.53 -11.94 -5.86
C LEU A 80 -10.91 -11.23 -4.56
N THR A 81 -10.33 -11.62 -3.42
CA THR A 81 -10.57 -10.95 -2.14
C THR A 81 -10.19 -9.47 -2.20
N SER A 82 -9.04 -9.12 -2.78
CA SER A 82 -8.61 -7.72 -2.93
C SER A 82 -9.56 -6.92 -3.83
N VAL A 83 -10.02 -7.48 -4.94
CA VAL A 83 -11.00 -6.82 -5.84
C VAL A 83 -12.34 -6.64 -5.16
N LEU A 84 -12.82 -7.63 -4.39
CA LEU A 84 -14.06 -7.52 -3.63
C LEU A 84 -13.96 -6.46 -2.51
N LEU A 85 -12.85 -6.40 -1.78
CA LEU A 85 -12.59 -5.35 -0.78
C LEU A 85 -12.60 -3.96 -1.43
N HIS A 86 -12.00 -3.82 -2.62
CA HIS A 86 -12.04 -2.56 -3.36
C HIS A 86 -13.46 -2.19 -3.80
N ALA A 87 -14.26 -3.16 -4.24
CA ALA A 87 -15.66 -2.93 -4.58
C ALA A 87 -16.47 -2.46 -3.35
N VAL A 88 -16.25 -3.07 -2.18
CA VAL A 88 -16.88 -2.66 -0.93
C VAL A 88 -16.45 -1.24 -0.55
N ASN A 89 -15.17 -0.91 -0.68
CA ASN A 89 -14.66 0.45 -0.43
C ASN A 89 -15.29 1.48 -1.37
N ALA A 90 -15.44 1.17 -2.67
CA ALA A 90 -16.09 2.06 -3.61
C ALA A 90 -17.58 2.32 -3.25
N VAL A 91 -18.30 1.27 -2.82
CA VAL A 91 -19.68 1.41 -2.30
C VAL A 91 -19.70 2.27 -1.04
N LEU A 92 -18.73 2.08 -0.15
CA LEU A 92 -18.62 2.83 1.10
C LEU A 92 -18.33 4.31 0.85
N VAL A 93 -17.44 4.63 -0.11
CA VAL A 93 -17.20 6.01 -0.56
C VAL A 93 -18.48 6.63 -1.11
N GLY A 94 -19.27 5.89 -1.91
CA GLY A 94 -20.58 6.33 -2.38
C GLY A 94 -21.58 6.57 -1.24
N ALA A 95 -21.57 5.73 -0.21
CA ALA A 95 -22.42 5.90 0.96
C ALA A 95 -22.02 7.15 1.79
N ILE A 96 -20.73 7.40 1.97
CA ILE A 96 -20.22 8.63 2.59
C ILE A 96 -20.59 9.84 1.73
N ALA A 97 -20.44 9.78 0.39
CA ALA A 97 -20.83 10.85 -0.52
C ALA A 97 -22.33 11.17 -0.39
N THR A 98 -23.21 10.16 -0.29
CA THR A 98 -24.64 10.35 -0.07
C THR A 98 -24.93 11.14 1.20
N ARG A 99 -24.21 10.84 2.29
CA ARG A 99 -24.35 11.57 3.58
C ARG A 99 -23.77 12.98 3.49
N LEU A 100 -22.62 13.13 2.85
CA LEU A 100 -21.88 14.39 2.75
C LEU A 100 -22.61 15.40 1.86
N LEU A 101 -23.15 14.96 0.73
CA LEU A 101 -23.84 15.82 -0.24
C LEU A 101 -25.29 16.11 0.17
N GLY A 102 -25.90 15.23 0.97
CA GLY A 102 -27.25 15.38 1.51
C GLY A 102 -28.37 14.98 0.52
N PRO A 103 -29.65 15.03 0.99
CA PRO A 103 -30.78 14.46 0.26
C PRO A 103 -31.13 15.16 -1.06
N GLY A 104 -30.69 16.41 -1.26
CA GLY A 104 -30.94 17.18 -2.48
C GLY A 104 -29.86 17.02 -3.56
N ALA A 105 -28.83 16.20 -3.33
CA ALA A 105 -27.73 16.04 -4.27
C ALA A 105 -28.16 15.24 -5.50
N PRO A 106 -27.64 15.57 -6.70
CA PRO A 106 -27.83 14.76 -7.88
C PRO A 106 -27.26 13.34 -7.66
N ARG A 107 -28.08 12.32 -7.91
CA ARG A 107 -27.63 10.90 -7.81
C ARG A 107 -26.37 10.65 -8.64
N LEU A 108 -26.25 11.34 -9.76
CA LEU A 108 -25.09 11.24 -10.64
C LEU A 108 -23.81 11.75 -9.98
N ALA A 109 -23.88 12.81 -9.15
CA ALA A 109 -22.70 13.28 -8.38
C ALA A 109 -22.20 12.22 -7.41
N VAL A 110 -23.10 11.52 -6.70
CA VAL A 110 -22.75 10.40 -5.82
C VAL A 110 -22.11 9.24 -6.61
N LEU A 111 -22.72 8.85 -7.74
CA LEU A 111 -22.20 7.77 -8.57
C LEU A 111 -20.83 8.11 -9.16
N MET A 112 -20.63 9.34 -9.62
CA MET A 112 -19.35 9.82 -10.14
C MET A 112 -18.27 9.84 -9.08
N THR A 113 -18.59 10.23 -7.83
CA THR A 113 -17.68 10.14 -6.70
C THR A 113 -17.20 8.70 -6.50
N ALA A 114 -18.11 7.77 -6.41
CA ALA A 114 -17.80 6.37 -6.20
C ALA A 114 -17.04 5.75 -7.39
N ALA A 115 -17.45 6.10 -8.63
CA ALA A 115 -16.81 5.63 -9.86
C ALA A 115 -15.37 6.15 -9.98
N LEU A 116 -15.12 7.43 -9.67
CA LEU A 116 -13.77 8.00 -9.71
C LEU A 116 -12.81 7.26 -8.77
N PHE A 117 -13.24 6.99 -7.53
CA PHE A 117 -12.46 6.18 -6.60
C PHE A 117 -12.23 4.76 -7.15
N ALA A 118 -13.26 4.15 -7.72
CA ALA A 118 -13.24 2.77 -8.21
C ALA A 118 -12.29 2.56 -9.39
N VAL A 119 -12.11 3.56 -10.28
CA VAL A 119 -11.39 3.35 -11.54
C VAL A 119 -10.06 4.08 -11.64
N HIS A 120 -9.66 4.84 -10.61
CA HIS A 120 -8.44 5.64 -10.69
C HIS A 120 -7.17 4.76 -10.69
N PRO A 121 -6.22 4.94 -11.63
CA PRO A 121 -5.03 4.07 -11.75
C PRO A 121 -4.13 4.03 -10.51
N VAL A 122 -4.14 5.06 -9.67
CA VAL A 122 -3.38 5.13 -8.41
C VAL A 122 -3.75 4.00 -7.44
N VAL A 123 -4.98 3.46 -7.50
CA VAL A 123 -5.40 2.38 -6.59
C VAL A 123 -4.93 1.00 -7.03
N VAL A 124 -4.38 0.87 -8.26
CA VAL A 124 -4.02 -0.42 -8.86
C VAL A 124 -3.00 -1.18 -8.02
N GLU A 125 -1.96 -0.53 -7.50
CA GLU A 125 -0.96 -1.18 -6.64
C GLU A 125 -1.61 -1.85 -5.42
N ALA A 126 -2.48 -1.13 -4.70
CA ALA A 126 -3.14 -1.64 -3.51
C ALA A 126 -4.15 -2.76 -3.80
N VAL A 127 -4.68 -2.86 -5.04
CA VAL A 127 -5.66 -3.88 -5.43
C VAL A 127 -4.99 -5.10 -6.06
N CYS A 128 -3.93 -4.89 -6.87
CA CYS A 128 -3.27 -5.97 -7.60
C CYS A 128 -2.20 -6.69 -6.80
N GLU A 129 -1.68 -6.09 -5.72
CA GLU A 129 -0.75 -6.76 -4.83
C GLU A 129 -1.50 -7.22 -3.56
N PRO A 130 -1.76 -8.53 -3.40
CA PRO A 130 -2.60 -9.04 -2.30
C PRO A 130 -2.11 -8.69 -0.90
N THR A 131 -0.82 -8.54 -0.69
CA THR A 131 -0.26 -8.16 0.62
C THR A 131 -0.54 -6.69 0.96
N TYR A 132 -0.85 -5.84 -0.02
CA TYR A 132 -1.20 -4.44 0.19
C TYR A 132 -2.69 -4.21 0.47
N ARG A 133 -3.48 -5.28 0.70
CA ARG A 133 -4.87 -5.15 1.18
C ARG A 133 -4.97 -4.47 2.54
N GLU A 134 -3.86 -4.32 3.24
CA GLU A 134 -3.76 -3.51 4.45
C GLU A 134 -4.26 -2.08 4.25
N ASP A 135 -3.96 -1.44 3.09
CA ASP A 135 -4.47 -0.12 2.71
C ASP A 135 -5.99 -0.15 2.48
N GLN A 136 -6.47 -1.22 1.87
CA GLN A 136 -7.91 -1.41 1.62
C GLN A 136 -8.68 -1.62 2.93
N LEU A 137 -8.18 -2.47 3.83
CA LEU A 137 -8.79 -2.77 5.12
C LEU A 137 -8.78 -1.55 6.06
N ALA A 138 -7.65 -0.82 6.13
CA ALA A 138 -7.57 0.40 6.93
C ALA A 138 -8.56 1.47 6.43
N THR A 139 -8.70 1.61 5.10
CA THR A 139 -9.68 2.51 4.48
C THR A 139 -11.12 2.06 4.78
N LEU A 140 -11.41 0.77 4.59
CA LEU A 140 -12.70 0.16 4.86
C LEU A 140 -13.18 0.48 6.28
N PHE A 141 -12.37 0.11 7.27
CA PHE A 141 -12.76 0.23 8.66
C PHE A 141 -12.79 1.69 9.13
N SER A 142 -11.89 2.55 8.62
CA SER A 142 -11.92 3.99 8.95
C SER A 142 -13.18 4.67 8.40
N LEU A 143 -13.53 4.43 7.14
CA LEU A 143 -14.75 4.98 6.54
C LEU A 143 -16.02 4.36 7.14
N ALA A 144 -15.99 3.07 7.49
CA ALA A 144 -17.10 2.42 8.20
C ALA A 144 -17.34 3.04 9.58
N ALA A 145 -16.28 3.37 10.34
CA ALA A 145 -16.41 4.08 11.61
C ALA A 145 -17.11 5.44 11.44
N VAL A 146 -16.69 6.22 10.41
CA VAL A 146 -17.33 7.50 10.10
C VAL A 146 -18.80 7.30 9.70
N LEU A 147 -19.10 6.34 8.81
CA LEU A 147 -20.46 6.09 8.33
C LEU A 147 -21.38 5.60 9.45
N LEU A 148 -20.89 4.71 10.32
CA LEU A 148 -21.62 4.26 11.51
C LEU A 148 -21.88 5.43 12.46
N ALA A 149 -20.92 6.31 12.67
CA ALA A 149 -21.08 7.48 13.51
C ALA A 149 -22.04 8.52 12.89
N ALA A 150 -22.11 8.65 11.59
CA ALA A 150 -22.91 9.64 10.84
C ALA A 150 -24.38 9.25 10.59
N ARG A 151 -24.95 8.25 11.26
CA ARG A 151 -26.36 7.86 11.10
C ARG A 151 -27.33 8.93 11.60
N HIS A 152 -28.56 8.92 11.07
CA HIS A 152 -29.59 9.91 11.38
C HIS A 152 -30.07 9.81 12.83
N PRO A 153 -30.38 10.95 13.49
CA PRO A 153 -30.88 10.97 14.91
C PRO A 153 -32.15 10.14 15.15
N ALA A 154 -33.03 9.99 14.16
CA ALA A 154 -34.26 9.21 14.27
C ALA A 154 -34.03 7.71 14.57
N ASP A 155 -32.87 7.18 14.28
CA ASP A 155 -32.49 5.77 14.51
C ASP A 155 -31.87 5.54 15.90
N MET A 156 -31.94 6.52 16.81
CA MET A 156 -31.05 6.66 17.97
C MET A 156 -31.64 6.17 19.31
N ALA A 157 -32.89 5.79 19.41
CA ALA A 157 -33.49 5.37 20.69
C ALA A 157 -32.88 4.05 21.20
N GLY A 158 -31.98 4.12 22.17
CA GLY A 158 -31.47 2.97 22.93
C GLY A 158 -30.21 2.26 22.38
N ALA A 159 -29.66 2.68 21.23
CA ALA A 159 -28.53 1.97 20.56
C ALA A 159 -27.16 2.66 20.71
N ASP A 160 -27.08 3.76 21.48
CA ASP A 160 -25.88 4.63 21.52
C ASP A 160 -24.60 3.94 21.98
N LEU A 161 -24.65 3.09 23.00
CA LEU A 161 -23.46 2.41 23.50
C LEU A 161 -23.00 1.32 22.53
N ARG A 162 -23.92 0.48 22.01
CA ARG A 162 -23.58 -0.58 21.04
C ARG A 162 -22.94 0.01 19.79
N ARG A 163 -23.47 1.13 19.32
CA ARG A 163 -22.95 1.83 18.13
C ARG A 163 -21.60 2.49 18.41
N ALA A 164 -21.40 3.09 19.59
CA ALA A 164 -20.10 3.64 20.00
C ALA A 164 -19.04 2.53 20.09
N VAL A 165 -19.40 1.34 20.63
CA VAL A 165 -18.53 0.16 20.66
C VAL A 165 -18.23 -0.34 19.25
N ALA A 166 -19.21 -0.37 18.35
CA ALA A 166 -18.99 -0.74 16.95
C ALA A 166 -18.03 0.23 16.24
N CYS A 167 -18.16 1.54 16.47
CA CYS A 167 -17.21 2.55 15.98
C CYS A 167 -15.80 2.31 16.52
N ALA A 168 -15.66 2.01 17.81
CA ALA A 168 -14.38 1.70 18.44
C ALA A 168 -13.77 0.40 17.86
N GLY A 169 -14.58 -0.62 17.63
CA GLY A 169 -14.18 -1.86 16.95
C GLY A 169 -13.65 -1.58 15.54
N CYS A 170 -14.35 -0.73 14.77
CA CYS A 170 -13.84 -0.30 13.45
C CYS A 170 -12.51 0.47 13.56
N CYS A 171 -12.32 1.34 14.56
CA CYS A 171 -11.05 2.03 14.78
C CYS A 171 -9.92 1.06 15.13
N LEU A 172 -10.18 0.04 15.95
CA LEU A 172 -9.22 -1.02 16.29
C LEU A 172 -8.85 -1.85 15.05
N LEU A 173 -9.85 -2.26 14.27
CA LEU A 173 -9.61 -3.02 13.03
C LEU A 173 -8.86 -2.17 11.99
N ALA A 174 -9.13 -0.87 11.90
CA ALA A 174 -8.41 0.03 11.01
C ALA A 174 -6.92 0.11 11.35
N VAL A 175 -6.57 0.39 12.63
CA VAL A 175 -5.17 0.49 13.06
C VAL A 175 -4.46 -0.86 13.09
N GLY A 176 -5.18 -1.95 13.37
CA GLY A 176 -4.68 -3.33 13.28
C GLY A 176 -4.49 -3.83 11.85
N SER A 177 -5.03 -3.10 10.85
CA SER A 177 -4.77 -3.37 9.42
C SER A 177 -3.52 -2.63 8.95
N LYS A 178 -3.42 -1.33 9.25
CA LYS A 178 -2.28 -0.47 8.89
C LYS A 178 -2.23 0.76 9.79
N GLU A 179 -1.05 1.34 9.94
CA GLU A 179 -0.81 2.56 10.72
C GLU A 179 -1.67 3.75 10.27
N THR A 180 -2.05 3.80 8.99
CA THR A 180 -2.94 4.83 8.45
C THR A 180 -4.33 4.82 9.09
N GLY A 181 -4.76 3.70 9.69
CA GLY A 181 -6.01 3.59 10.44
C GLY A 181 -6.08 4.43 11.72
N VAL A 182 -4.95 4.93 12.22
CA VAL A 182 -4.90 5.84 13.38
C VAL A 182 -5.77 7.08 13.21
N VAL A 183 -6.07 7.47 11.98
CA VAL A 183 -6.85 8.68 11.66
C VAL A 183 -8.37 8.50 11.85
N ALA A 184 -8.85 7.27 12.02
CA ALA A 184 -10.30 6.99 12.09
C ALA A 184 -11.05 7.79 13.20
N PRO A 185 -10.58 7.84 14.46
CA PRO A 185 -11.23 8.66 15.49
C PRO A 185 -11.22 10.16 15.17
N LEU A 186 -10.14 10.64 14.53
CA LEU A 186 -10.01 12.05 14.14
C LEU A 186 -10.98 12.40 13.00
N LEU A 187 -11.16 11.52 12.03
CA LEU A 187 -12.16 11.71 10.96
C LEU A 187 -13.58 11.74 11.52
N MET A 188 -13.92 10.89 12.51
CA MET A 188 -15.20 10.96 13.22
C MET A 188 -15.36 12.30 13.96
N ALA A 189 -14.30 12.79 14.62
CA ALA A 189 -14.33 14.08 15.33
C ALA A 189 -14.54 15.26 14.37
N ILE A 190 -13.87 15.24 13.20
CA ILE A 190 -14.04 16.25 12.16
C ILE A 190 -15.45 16.22 11.60
N TRP A 191 -16.00 15.01 11.30
CA TRP A 191 -17.39 14.84 10.85
C TRP A 191 -18.37 15.44 11.84
N TRP A 192 -18.27 15.06 13.13
CA TRP A 192 -19.08 15.62 14.19
C TRP A 192 -18.99 17.15 14.26
N ARG A 193 -17.79 17.67 14.26
CA ARG A 193 -17.52 19.10 14.37
C ARG A 193 -18.13 19.92 13.23
N LEU A 194 -18.16 19.34 12.03
CA LEU A 194 -18.65 20.03 10.82
C LEU A 194 -20.16 19.88 10.61
N PHE A 195 -20.73 18.70 10.91
CA PHE A 195 -22.08 18.36 10.47
C PHE A 195 -23.08 18.08 11.59
N CYS A 196 -22.61 17.66 12.78
CA CYS A 196 -23.46 17.13 13.84
C CYS A 196 -23.38 17.90 15.17
N ARG A 197 -23.00 19.19 15.15
CA ARG A 197 -22.85 20.01 16.36
C ARG A 197 -24.13 20.19 17.19
N GLY A 198 -25.30 20.11 16.56
CA GLY A 198 -26.61 20.20 17.22
C GLY A 198 -27.08 18.87 17.85
N GLU A 199 -26.36 17.76 17.58
CA GLU A 199 -26.70 16.44 18.11
C GLU A 199 -26.23 16.26 19.57
N PRO A 200 -26.83 15.30 20.32
CA PRO A 200 -26.42 14.99 21.68
C PRO A 200 -24.94 14.64 21.76
N ARG A 201 -24.16 15.41 22.50
CA ARG A 201 -22.70 15.25 22.64
C ARG A 201 -22.31 13.91 23.28
N GLY A 202 -23.22 13.25 24.00
CA GLY A 202 -22.94 12.02 24.73
C GLY A 202 -22.48 10.87 23.84
N PHE A 203 -23.18 10.62 22.74
CA PHE A 203 -22.81 9.60 21.77
C PHE A 203 -21.42 9.87 21.13
N TRP A 204 -21.22 11.07 20.61
CA TRP A 204 -19.98 11.44 19.93
C TRP A 204 -18.77 11.39 20.85
N LYS A 205 -18.91 11.86 22.11
CA LYS A 205 -17.84 11.75 23.10
C LYS A 205 -17.47 10.29 23.38
N ARG A 206 -18.47 9.40 23.48
CA ARG A 206 -18.25 7.97 23.71
C ARG A 206 -17.60 7.31 22.48
N ALA A 207 -18.14 7.53 21.28
CA ALA A 207 -17.63 6.91 20.05
C ALA A 207 -16.18 7.32 19.74
N ILE A 208 -15.89 8.64 19.81
CA ILE A 208 -14.55 9.18 19.59
C ILE A 208 -13.61 8.74 20.73
N GLY A 209 -14.06 8.83 21.99
CA GLY A 209 -13.27 8.47 23.17
C GLY A 209 -12.88 6.98 23.16
N LEU A 210 -13.86 6.08 22.99
CA LEU A 210 -13.59 4.64 22.91
C LEU A 210 -12.71 4.29 21.68
N GLY A 211 -12.97 4.93 20.53
CA GLY A 211 -12.13 4.75 19.34
C GLY A 211 -10.69 5.20 19.57
N SER A 212 -10.48 6.35 20.22
CA SER A 212 -9.15 6.85 20.57
C SER A 212 -8.43 5.94 21.57
N VAL A 213 -9.15 5.43 22.59
CA VAL A 213 -8.60 4.47 23.55
C VAL A 213 -8.21 3.15 22.85
N ALA A 214 -9.04 2.65 21.94
CA ALA A 214 -8.74 1.44 21.19
C ALA A 214 -7.47 1.59 20.33
N VAL A 215 -7.35 2.72 19.63
CA VAL A 215 -6.16 3.04 18.82
C VAL A 215 -4.92 3.21 19.69
N ALA A 216 -5.01 4.00 20.76
CA ALA A 216 -3.89 4.24 21.68
C ALA A 216 -3.44 2.94 22.37
N GLY A 217 -4.39 2.10 22.81
CA GLY A 217 -4.11 0.80 23.41
C GLY A 217 -3.41 -0.15 22.44
N PHE A 218 -3.86 -0.20 21.17
CA PHE A 218 -3.19 -1.00 20.14
C PHE A 218 -1.75 -0.51 19.88
N LEU A 219 -1.55 0.80 19.73
CA LEU A 219 -0.21 1.36 19.52
C LEU A 219 0.71 1.12 20.72
N ALA A 220 0.20 1.28 21.94
CA ALA A 220 0.96 0.99 23.14
C ALA A 220 1.37 -0.49 23.21
N ALA A 221 0.44 -1.41 22.93
CA ALA A 221 0.73 -2.84 22.87
C ALA A 221 1.77 -3.16 21.78
N ARG A 222 1.62 -2.59 20.58
CA ARG A 222 2.59 -2.76 19.47
C ARG A 222 4.00 -2.35 19.89
N PHE A 223 4.17 -1.13 20.43
CA PHE A 223 5.51 -0.65 20.81
C PHE A 223 6.08 -1.39 22.02
N ALA A 224 5.23 -1.85 22.97
CA ALA A 224 5.68 -2.60 24.13
C ALA A 224 6.06 -4.05 23.81
N LEU A 225 5.42 -4.66 22.81
CA LEU A 225 5.60 -6.07 22.47
C LEU A 225 6.48 -6.29 21.23
N GLU A 226 6.87 -5.22 20.53
CA GLU A 226 7.72 -5.31 19.33
C GLU A 226 8.99 -6.10 19.60
N PRO A 227 9.34 -7.11 18.79
CA PRO A 227 10.57 -7.88 18.95
C PRO A 227 11.80 -6.97 18.94
N GLN A 228 12.63 -7.09 19.98
CA GLN A 228 13.84 -6.24 20.12
C GLN A 228 14.89 -6.57 19.06
N GLN A 229 14.93 -7.81 18.62
CA GLN A 229 15.77 -8.31 17.55
C GLN A 229 14.89 -9.09 16.57
N SER A 230 14.88 -8.67 15.33
CA SER A 230 14.20 -9.38 14.25
C SER A 230 15.26 -10.04 13.36
N VAL A 231 15.11 -11.33 13.13
CA VAL A 231 15.92 -12.07 12.15
C VAL A 231 15.46 -11.70 10.73
N ILE A 232 14.17 -11.36 10.59
CA ILE A 232 13.56 -11.01 9.29
C ILE A 232 13.95 -9.59 8.88
N PHE A 233 13.94 -8.65 9.83
CA PHE A 233 14.21 -7.22 9.59
C PHE A 233 15.40 -6.74 10.42
N GLU A 234 16.61 -7.20 10.13
CA GLU A 234 17.80 -6.78 10.87
C GLU A 234 18.15 -5.30 10.71
N THR A 235 17.79 -4.69 9.62
CA THR A 235 18.01 -3.26 9.41
C THR A 235 16.74 -2.50 9.62
N LYS A 236 16.69 -1.67 10.67
CA LYS A 236 15.59 -0.69 10.82
C LYS A 236 15.55 0.22 9.60
N PRO A 237 14.36 0.62 9.11
CA PRO A 237 14.25 1.57 8.01
C PRO A 237 15.06 2.82 8.30
N ALA A 238 15.85 3.27 7.33
CA ALA A 238 16.58 4.52 7.43
C ALA A 238 15.76 5.69 6.89
N TYR A 239 16.05 6.88 7.37
CA TYR A 239 15.45 8.10 6.81
C TYR A 239 15.81 8.25 5.33
N PRO A 240 14.84 8.42 4.40
CA PRO A 240 15.13 8.57 2.96
C PRO A 240 16.04 9.76 2.65
N GLY A 241 16.05 10.79 3.50
CA GLY A 241 16.93 11.95 3.42
C GLY A 241 18.23 11.80 4.23
N GLY A 242 18.54 10.62 4.78
CA GLY A 242 19.67 10.36 5.69
C GLY A 242 19.40 10.78 7.14
N THR A 243 18.61 11.81 7.34
CA THR A 243 18.19 12.34 8.64
C THR A 243 16.72 12.76 8.59
N LEU A 244 16.09 13.00 9.74
CA LEU A 244 14.73 13.57 9.79
C LEU A 244 14.66 14.90 9.04
N GLY A 245 15.62 15.81 9.27
CA GLY A 245 15.67 17.10 8.57
C GLY A 245 15.80 16.94 7.05
N GLY A 246 16.71 16.08 6.58
CA GLY A 246 16.86 15.74 5.16
C GLY A 246 15.59 15.12 4.57
N THR A 247 14.88 14.30 5.35
CA THR A 247 13.60 13.69 4.94
C THR A 247 12.50 14.75 4.83
N LEU A 248 12.42 15.70 5.76
CA LEU A 248 11.46 16.80 5.69
C LEU A 248 11.68 17.69 4.45
N VAL A 249 12.92 17.87 4.01
CA VAL A 249 13.25 18.58 2.74
C VAL A 249 12.79 17.79 1.50
N LEU A 250 12.62 16.47 1.59
CA LEU A 250 12.05 15.67 0.49
C LEU A 250 10.52 15.76 0.40
N GLN A 251 9.82 16.05 1.51
CA GLN A 251 8.36 16.01 1.55
C GLN A 251 7.66 16.89 0.51
N PRO A 252 8.08 18.14 0.24
CA PRO A 252 7.48 18.92 -0.83
C PRO A 252 7.55 18.25 -2.21
N ARG A 253 8.64 17.55 -2.49
CA ARG A 253 8.79 16.80 -3.76
C ARG A 253 7.87 15.59 -3.82
N ILE A 254 7.76 14.82 -2.73
CA ILE A 254 6.89 13.66 -2.63
C ILE A 254 5.42 14.09 -2.76
N LEU A 255 5.01 15.13 -2.03
CA LEU A 255 3.63 15.63 -2.09
C LEU A 255 3.28 16.20 -3.46
N ALA A 256 4.21 16.95 -4.10
CA ALA A 256 4.01 17.44 -5.47
C ALA A 256 3.88 16.30 -6.48
N MET A 257 4.69 15.23 -6.33
CA MET A 257 4.55 14.01 -7.12
C MET A 257 3.18 13.36 -6.90
N TYR A 258 2.70 13.26 -5.66
CA TYR A 258 1.37 12.73 -5.37
C TYR A 258 0.25 13.56 -5.99
N VAL A 259 0.34 14.89 -5.97
CA VAL A 259 -0.59 15.78 -6.69
C VAL A 259 -0.59 15.46 -8.19
N GLN A 260 0.61 15.30 -8.78
CA GLN A 260 0.75 14.92 -10.18
C GLN A 260 0.11 13.56 -10.47
N LEU A 261 0.38 12.52 -9.65
CA LEU A 261 -0.14 11.17 -9.85
C LEU A 261 -1.68 11.10 -9.73
N ILE A 262 -2.26 11.93 -8.86
CA ILE A 262 -3.71 12.08 -8.75
C ILE A 262 -4.29 12.79 -9.97
N ALA A 263 -3.66 13.88 -10.43
CA ALA A 263 -4.18 14.66 -11.55
C ALA A 263 -3.89 14.02 -12.92
N CYS A 264 -2.74 13.35 -13.05
CA CYS A 264 -2.28 12.72 -14.29
C CYS A 264 -1.49 11.44 -13.96
N PRO A 265 -2.16 10.27 -13.86
CA PRO A 265 -1.58 9.01 -13.38
C PRO A 265 -0.77 8.26 -14.46
N VAL A 266 0.20 8.94 -15.09
CA VAL A 266 0.99 8.36 -16.20
C VAL A 266 2.31 7.72 -15.77
N ASN A 267 2.91 8.16 -14.66
CA ASN A 267 4.22 7.71 -14.19
C ASN A 267 4.15 6.86 -12.91
N LEU A 268 3.06 6.10 -12.74
CA LEU A 268 2.91 5.17 -11.62
C LEU A 268 4.04 4.14 -11.64
N CYS A 269 4.66 3.88 -10.47
CA CYS A 269 5.83 3.01 -10.36
C CYS A 269 5.78 2.16 -9.09
N ALA A 270 6.23 0.91 -9.16
CA ALA A 270 6.32 0.03 -8.00
C ALA A 270 7.43 0.45 -7.02
N ASP A 271 8.43 1.19 -7.47
CA ASP A 271 9.50 1.72 -6.62
C ASP A 271 9.95 3.10 -7.10
N TYR A 272 9.64 4.11 -6.31
CA TYR A 272 10.00 5.50 -6.63
C TYR A 272 11.43 5.88 -6.24
N GLY A 273 12.22 5.10 -5.62
CA GLY A 273 13.61 5.35 -5.26
C GLY A 273 13.93 6.82 -4.87
N ALA A 274 14.93 7.01 -4.03
CA ALA A 274 15.34 8.37 -3.62
C ALA A 274 15.82 9.24 -4.80
N TYR A 275 16.34 8.61 -5.86
CA TYR A 275 16.83 9.29 -7.05
C TYR A 275 15.71 10.02 -7.80
N SER A 276 14.62 9.35 -8.12
CA SER A 276 13.48 9.94 -8.85
C SER A 276 12.85 11.12 -8.10
N ILE A 277 12.79 11.04 -6.77
CA ILE A 277 12.26 12.10 -5.92
C ILE A 277 13.21 13.31 -5.90
N ARG A 278 14.52 13.09 -5.84
CA ARG A 278 15.52 14.18 -5.75
C ARG A 278 15.64 15.00 -7.03
N HIS A 279 15.30 14.43 -8.19
CA HIS A 279 15.33 15.18 -9.45
C HIS A 279 14.24 16.25 -9.57
N LEU A 280 13.15 16.15 -8.79
CA LEU A 280 12.15 17.20 -8.77
C LEU A 280 12.71 18.47 -8.13
N SER A 281 12.57 19.61 -8.79
CA SER A 281 13.00 20.90 -8.23
C SER A 281 12.26 21.20 -6.93
N LEU A 282 13.00 21.44 -5.83
CA LEU A 282 12.40 21.79 -4.54
C LEU A 282 11.58 23.08 -4.63
N ALA A 283 12.09 24.10 -5.32
CA ALA A 283 11.42 25.38 -5.48
C ALA A 283 10.09 25.21 -6.24
N VAL A 284 10.10 24.51 -7.37
CA VAL A 284 8.89 24.24 -8.16
C VAL A 284 7.89 23.42 -7.38
N SER A 285 8.34 22.38 -6.70
CA SER A 285 7.48 21.51 -5.87
C SER A 285 6.84 22.31 -4.73
N SER A 286 7.61 23.14 -4.04
CA SER A 286 7.11 23.98 -2.95
C SER A 286 6.13 25.03 -3.45
N ALA A 287 6.40 25.66 -4.59
CA ALA A 287 5.49 26.63 -5.21
C ALA A 287 4.16 25.98 -5.63
N LEU A 288 4.22 24.80 -6.27
CA LEU A 288 3.03 24.02 -6.63
C LEU A 288 2.18 23.70 -5.40
N LEU A 289 2.82 23.19 -4.33
CA LEU A 289 2.11 22.89 -3.09
C LEU A 289 1.51 24.12 -2.45
N ALA A 290 2.22 25.25 -2.43
CA ALA A 290 1.68 26.50 -1.90
C ALA A 290 0.42 26.93 -2.67
N VAL A 291 0.41 26.80 -4.00
CA VAL A 291 -0.77 27.08 -4.83
C VAL A 291 -1.90 26.10 -4.50
N VAL A 292 -1.62 24.79 -4.43
CA VAL A 292 -2.63 23.76 -4.11
C VAL A 292 -3.23 24.00 -2.73
N VAL A 293 -2.40 24.29 -1.72
CA VAL A 293 -2.85 24.55 -0.34
C VAL A 293 -3.66 25.85 -0.29
N ALA A 294 -3.24 26.89 -0.98
CA ALA A 294 -3.99 28.17 -1.02
C ALA A 294 -5.35 27.98 -1.71
N ALA A 295 -5.39 27.28 -2.83
CA ALA A 295 -6.63 26.95 -3.53
C ALA A 295 -7.56 26.09 -2.67
N ALA A 296 -7.03 25.04 -2.03
CA ALA A 296 -7.78 24.20 -1.10
C ALA A 296 -8.34 25.01 0.08
N ALA A 297 -7.52 25.86 0.70
CA ALA A 297 -7.95 26.73 1.80
C ALA A 297 -9.05 27.71 1.36
N TRP A 298 -8.93 28.29 0.15
CA TRP A 298 -9.94 29.19 -0.41
C TRP A 298 -11.26 28.47 -0.63
N VAL A 299 -11.24 27.28 -1.26
CA VAL A 299 -12.46 26.50 -1.56
C VAL A 299 -13.08 25.94 -0.26
N CYS A 300 -12.28 25.54 0.73
CA CYS A 300 -12.76 25.09 2.03
C CYS A 300 -13.50 26.20 2.82
N ARG A 301 -13.19 27.48 2.59
CA ARG A 301 -13.94 28.60 3.17
C ARG A 301 -15.35 28.72 2.61
N GLN A 302 -15.57 28.24 1.39
CA GLN A 302 -16.85 28.31 0.70
C GLN A 302 -17.77 27.13 1.05
N ASP A 303 -17.18 25.95 1.31
CA ASP A 303 -17.93 24.72 1.57
C ASP A 303 -17.25 23.84 2.61
N ARG A 304 -17.89 23.71 3.81
CA ARG A 304 -17.41 22.85 4.89
C ARG A 304 -17.29 21.37 4.51
N ARG A 305 -17.99 20.89 3.47
CA ARG A 305 -17.92 19.51 2.98
C ARG A 305 -16.53 19.24 2.43
N LEU A 306 -15.93 20.23 1.78
CA LEU A 306 -14.57 20.15 1.27
C LEU A 306 -13.52 20.08 2.38
N VAL A 307 -13.79 20.70 3.55
CA VAL A 307 -12.91 20.53 4.72
C VAL A 307 -12.81 19.05 5.13
N PHE A 308 -13.94 18.33 5.16
CA PHE A 308 -13.94 16.89 5.44
C PHE A 308 -13.25 16.09 4.33
N ALA A 309 -13.56 16.38 3.08
CA ALA A 309 -12.93 15.69 1.94
C ALA A 309 -11.38 15.85 1.95
N TYR A 310 -10.88 17.05 2.20
CA TYR A 310 -9.44 17.29 2.32
C TYR A 310 -8.83 16.66 3.58
N ALA A 311 -9.57 16.56 4.68
CA ALA A 311 -9.11 15.79 5.85
C ALA A 311 -8.91 14.32 5.49
N VAL A 312 -9.80 13.73 4.70
CA VAL A 312 -9.67 12.34 4.19
C VAL A 312 -8.49 12.22 3.20
N VAL A 313 -8.11 13.29 2.47
CA VAL A 313 -6.89 13.30 1.62
C VAL A 313 -5.63 13.35 2.47
N LEU A 314 -5.55 14.29 3.42
CA LEU A 314 -4.27 14.66 4.05
C LEU A 314 -3.92 13.79 5.26
N LEU A 315 -4.91 13.45 6.11
CA LEU A 315 -4.62 12.74 7.35
C LEU A 315 -4.01 11.36 7.15
N PRO A 316 -4.47 10.51 6.19
CA PRO A 316 -3.85 9.21 5.95
C PRO A 316 -2.41 9.28 5.43
N LEU A 317 -1.98 10.42 4.89
CA LEU A 317 -0.60 10.61 4.44
C LEU A 317 0.36 10.84 5.61
N LEU A 318 -0.10 11.38 6.76
CA LEU A 318 0.77 11.71 7.89
C LEU A 318 1.61 10.52 8.39
N PRO A 319 1.04 9.31 8.62
CA PRO A 319 1.82 8.16 9.07
C PRO A 319 2.85 7.67 8.06
N VAL A 320 2.65 7.95 6.75
CA VAL A 320 3.55 7.52 5.67
C VAL A 320 4.51 8.60 5.18
N MET A 321 4.55 9.75 5.85
CA MET A 321 5.50 10.85 5.55
C MET A 321 6.92 10.60 6.07
N ASN A 322 7.25 9.38 6.51
CA ASN A 322 8.58 9.05 7.07
C ASN A 322 9.01 9.94 8.25
N LEU A 323 8.07 10.44 9.05
CA LEU A 323 8.37 11.06 10.36
C LEU A 323 8.98 10.03 11.31
N ILE A 324 8.44 8.81 11.27
CA ILE A 324 9.09 7.58 11.72
C ILE A 324 9.52 6.87 10.44
N PRO A 325 10.78 6.47 10.29
CA PRO A 325 11.28 5.86 9.06
C PRO A 325 10.48 4.62 8.66
N ILE A 326 10.14 4.52 7.38
CA ILE A 326 9.54 3.35 6.75
C ILE A 326 10.36 2.97 5.51
N TYR A 327 10.26 1.72 5.06
CA TYR A 327 11.12 1.18 4.00
C TYR A 327 10.99 1.91 2.65
N ARG A 328 9.83 2.49 2.35
CA ARG A 328 9.58 3.18 1.08
C ARG A 328 9.36 4.66 1.32
N ALA A 329 10.13 5.50 0.62
CA ALA A 329 9.97 6.96 0.70
C ALA A 329 8.61 7.40 0.14
N ALA A 330 8.14 6.74 -0.90
CA ALA A 330 6.86 6.98 -1.56
C ALA A 330 6.38 5.70 -2.25
N ALA A 331 5.06 5.53 -2.39
CA ALA A 331 4.41 4.43 -3.09
C ALA A 331 3.02 4.87 -3.57
N ASP A 332 2.53 4.28 -4.68
CA ASP A 332 1.18 4.57 -5.21
C ASP A 332 0.11 4.19 -4.18
N ARG A 333 0.27 3.05 -3.49
CA ARG A 333 -0.66 2.55 -2.48
C ARG A 333 -0.89 3.51 -1.31
N TYR A 334 0.06 4.37 -0.98
CA TYR A 334 -0.13 5.38 0.08
C TYR A 334 -1.24 6.38 -0.25
N LEU A 335 -1.57 6.51 -1.54
CA LEU A 335 -2.67 7.34 -2.01
C LEU A 335 -4.02 6.62 -1.99
N TYR A 336 -4.09 5.31 -1.72
CA TYR A 336 -5.35 4.56 -1.78
C TYR A 336 -6.45 5.18 -0.91
N PHE A 337 -6.16 5.41 0.37
CA PHE A 337 -7.12 6.06 1.28
C PHE A 337 -7.39 7.51 0.87
N SER A 338 -6.35 8.25 0.50
CA SER A 338 -6.47 9.65 0.08
C SER A 338 -7.35 9.83 -1.15
N MET A 339 -7.39 8.84 -2.07
CA MET A 339 -8.27 8.86 -3.23
C MET A 339 -9.77 8.89 -2.86
N ALA A 340 -10.17 8.32 -1.72
CA ALA A 340 -11.53 8.48 -1.22
C ALA A 340 -11.84 9.96 -0.95
N GLY A 341 -10.91 10.69 -0.36
CA GLY A 341 -11.03 12.13 -0.12
C GLY A 341 -11.07 12.96 -1.42
N VAL A 342 -10.20 12.62 -2.38
CA VAL A 342 -10.19 13.27 -3.72
C VAL A 342 -11.54 13.07 -4.41
N ALA A 343 -12.05 11.84 -4.41
CA ALA A 343 -13.35 11.52 -5.01
C ALA A 343 -14.50 12.29 -4.32
N LEU A 344 -14.49 12.37 -2.98
CA LEU A 344 -15.46 13.14 -2.21
C LEU A 344 -15.38 14.64 -2.54
N ALA A 345 -14.19 15.21 -2.72
CA ALA A 345 -14.01 16.60 -3.11
C ALA A 345 -14.61 16.86 -4.51
N VAL A 346 -14.34 15.98 -5.48
CA VAL A 346 -14.96 16.08 -6.82
C VAL A 346 -16.48 15.98 -6.72
N GLY A 347 -17.04 15.09 -5.90
CA GLY A 347 -18.48 15.01 -5.64
C GLY A 347 -19.06 16.33 -5.12
N CYS A 348 -18.38 16.99 -4.17
CA CYS A 348 -18.80 18.30 -3.66
C CYS A 348 -18.79 19.37 -4.76
N LEU A 349 -17.79 19.36 -5.64
CA LEU A 349 -17.69 20.30 -6.77
C LEU A 349 -18.80 20.06 -7.80
N LEU A 350 -19.14 18.80 -8.10
CA LEU A 350 -20.24 18.43 -8.99
C LEU A 350 -21.62 18.78 -8.41
N ASP A 351 -21.70 18.96 -7.08
CA ASP A 351 -22.89 19.36 -6.35
C ASP A 351 -22.89 20.86 -6.00
N ALA A 352 -21.97 21.65 -6.50
CA ALA A 352 -21.83 23.05 -6.20
C ALA A 352 -23.08 23.86 -6.62
N PRO A 353 -23.55 24.89 -5.84
CA PRO A 353 -24.76 25.66 -6.13
C PRO A 353 -24.75 26.30 -7.52
N TRP A 354 -23.60 26.81 -7.96
CA TRP A 354 -23.47 27.44 -9.26
C TRP A 354 -23.71 26.47 -10.44
N LEU A 355 -23.40 25.18 -10.25
CA LEU A 355 -23.61 24.15 -11.26
C LEU A 355 -25.08 23.74 -11.30
N ARG A 356 -25.76 23.67 -10.14
CA ARG A 356 -27.18 23.35 -10.04
C ARG A 356 -28.08 24.38 -10.76
N THR A 357 -27.65 25.66 -10.81
CA THR A 357 -28.39 26.72 -11.50
C THR A 357 -28.12 26.80 -12.99
N ARG A 358 -27.18 25.99 -13.53
CA ARG A 358 -26.76 26.02 -14.95
C ARG A 358 -26.85 24.62 -15.57
N PRO A 359 -28.02 24.19 -16.07
CA PRO A 359 -28.24 22.80 -16.53
C PRO A 359 -27.34 22.38 -17.69
N GLN A 360 -26.95 23.29 -18.58
CA GLN A 360 -25.99 22.99 -19.64
C GLN A 360 -24.59 22.72 -19.11
N ALA A 361 -24.11 23.58 -18.19
CA ALA A 361 -22.82 23.39 -17.54
C ALA A 361 -22.80 22.10 -16.70
N ALA A 362 -23.90 21.77 -16.01
CA ALA A 362 -24.04 20.53 -15.28
C ALA A 362 -23.95 19.30 -16.21
N ARG A 363 -24.68 19.32 -17.35
CA ARG A 363 -24.59 18.23 -18.34
C ARG A 363 -23.17 18.08 -18.88
N ALA A 364 -22.51 19.18 -19.22
CA ALA A 364 -21.14 19.16 -19.70
C ALA A 364 -20.15 18.62 -18.64
N ALA A 365 -20.30 19.03 -17.37
CA ALA A 365 -19.48 18.54 -16.26
C ALA A 365 -19.65 17.03 -16.03
N PHE A 366 -20.89 16.54 -16.05
CA PHE A 366 -21.15 15.10 -15.91
C PHE A 366 -20.67 14.29 -17.11
N ALA A 367 -20.88 14.77 -18.33
CA ALA A 367 -20.38 14.11 -19.54
C ALA A 367 -18.83 14.07 -19.56
N GLY A 368 -18.19 15.20 -19.23
CA GLY A 368 -16.73 15.26 -19.09
C GLY A 368 -16.21 14.35 -17.98
N GLY A 369 -16.88 14.33 -16.82
CA GLY A 369 -16.54 13.44 -15.73
C GLY A 369 -16.65 11.95 -16.09
N LEU A 370 -17.69 11.57 -16.84
CA LEU A 370 -17.86 10.22 -17.36
C LEU A 370 -16.73 9.84 -18.33
N ALA A 371 -16.39 10.75 -19.25
CA ALA A 371 -15.28 10.55 -20.17
C ALA A 371 -13.93 10.39 -19.42
N VAL A 372 -13.69 11.20 -18.40
CA VAL A 372 -12.51 11.08 -17.54
C VAL A 372 -12.51 9.73 -16.83
N CYS A 373 -13.61 9.29 -16.22
CA CYS A 373 -13.70 7.98 -15.58
C CYS A 373 -13.45 6.83 -16.58
N ALA A 374 -13.92 6.93 -17.80
CA ALA A 374 -13.67 5.93 -18.84
C ALA A 374 -12.19 5.87 -19.23
N VAL A 375 -11.53 7.01 -19.40
CA VAL A 375 -10.09 7.09 -19.68
C VAL A 375 -9.27 6.52 -18.50
N LEU A 376 -9.62 6.88 -17.26
CA LEU A 376 -8.96 6.37 -16.06
C LEU A 376 -9.16 4.85 -15.89
N ALA A 377 -10.36 4.33 -16.22
CA ALA A 377 -10.64 2.90 -16.20
C ALA A 377 -9.73 2.13 -17.18
N LEU A 378 -9.61 2.63 -18.42
CA LEU A 378 -8.71 2.05 -19.43
C LEU A 378 -7.24 2.12 -18.98
N ALA A 379 -6.82 3.24 -18.38
CA ALA A 379 -5.48 3.39 -17.84
C ALA A 379 -5.22 2.44 -16.64
N ALA A 380 -6.23 2.23 -15.78
CA ALA A 380 -6.15 1.26 -14.69
C ALA A 380 -6.03 -0.18 -15.22
N MET A 381 -6.84 -0.56 -16.23
CA MET A 381 -6.72 -1.87 -16.88
C MET A 381 -5.34 -2.07 -17.53
N GLN A 382 -4.78 -1.03 -18.16
CA GLN A 382 -3.45 -1.08 -18.73
C GLN A 382 -2.36 -1.19 -17.65
N ARG A 383 -2.50 -0.45 -16.53
CA ARG A 383 -1.55 -0.49 -15.41
C ARG A 383 -1.51 -1.87 -14.74
N GLN A 384 -2.62 -2.60 -14.67
CA GLN A 384 -2.68 -3.96 -14.13
C GLN A 384 -1.78 -4.93 -14.88
N ARG A 385 -1.53 -4.74 -16.18
CA ARG A 385 -0.61 -5.59 -16.95
C ARG A 385 0.82 -5.55 -16.41
N VAL A 386 1.19 -4.44 -15.77
CA VAL A 386 2.52 -4.32 -15.12
C VAL A 386 2.59 -5.17 -13.84
N TRP A 387 1.48 -5.39 -13.18
CA TRP A 387 1.36 -6.21 -11.96
C TRP A 387 0.99 -7.67 -12.25
N HIS A 388 1.04 -8.10 -13.53
CA HIS A 388 0.65 -9.44 -13.93
C HIS A 388 1.72 -10.48 -13.62
N ASP A 389 2.99 -10.14 -13.82
CA ASP A 389 4.14 -11.02 -13.57
C ASP A 389 5.37 -10.23 -13.11
N PRO A 390 6.34 -10.89 -12.41
CA PRO A 390 7.51 -10.21 -11.86
C PRO A 390 8.40 -9.54 -12.91
N VAL A 391 8.54 -10.11 -14.12
CA VAL A 391 9.38 -9.52 -15.17
C VAL A 391 8.77 -8.21 -15.65
N ALA A 392 7.47 -8.19 -15.94
CA ALA A 392 6.76 -6.98 -16.36
C ALA A 392 6.87 -5.88 -15.30
N LEU A 393 6.69 -6.23 -14.00
CA LEU A 393 6.76 -5.31 -12.89
C LEU A 393 8.14 -4.64 -12.79
N TRP A 394 9.19 -5.46 -12.72
CA TRP A 394 10.53 -4.94 -12.50
C TRP A 394 11.12 -4.29 -13.73
N GLN A 395 10.73 -4.72 -14.93
CA GLN A 395 11.12 -4.05 -16.17
C GLN A 395 10.51 -2.65 -16.28
N ASP A 396 9.25 -2.47 -15.88
CA ASP A 396 8.61 -1.15 -15.81
C ASP A 396 9.31 -0.25 -14.79
N ALA A 397 9.57 -0.77 -13.58
CA ALA A 397 10.23 -0.04 -12.50
C ALA A 397 11.68 0.35 -12.87
N ALA A 398 12.46 -0.55 -13.45
CA ALA A 398 13.84 -0.29 -13.87
C ALA A 398 13.93 0.75 -15.00
N ARG A 399 12.98 0.75 -15.95
CA ARG A 399 12.90 1.79 -16.99
C ARG A 399 12.61 3.16 -16.41
N LYS A 400 11.75 3.24 -15.39
CA LYS A 400 11.36 4.51 -14.75
C LYS A 400 12.41 5.00 -13.75
N ASN A 401 13.15 4.09 -13.14
CA ASN A 401 14.19 4.35 -12.14
C ASN A 401 15.50 3.63 -12.46
N PRO A 402 16.20 4.01 -13.53
CA PRO A 402 17.42 3.31 -13.99
C PRO A 402 18.58 3.40 -12.99
N ALA A 403 18.56 4.37 -12.07
CA ALA A 403 19.58 4.55 -11.04
C ALA A 403 19.20 3.91 -9.69
N ALA A 404 18.10 3.15 -9.63
CA ALA A 404 17.65 2.50 -8.39
C ALA A 404 18.11 1.02 -8.37
N PHE A 405 18.72 0.64 -7.24
CA PHE A 405 19.17 -0.74 -7.01
C PHE A 405 18.02 -1.75 -7.04
N THR A 406 16.96 -1.51 -6.30
CA THR A 406 15.87 -2.48 -6.10
C THR A 406 15.19 -2.92 -7.41
N PRO A 407 14.80 -2.01 -8.33
CA PRO A 407 14.25 -2.42 -9.61
C PRO A 407 15.23 -3.24 -10.48
N ALA A 408 16.51 -2.88 -10.48
CA ALA A 408 17.52 -3.61 -11.26
C ALA A 408 17.77 -5.01 -10.69
N SER A 409 17.87 -5.14 -9.38
CA SER A 409 18.03 -6.42 -8.68
C SER A 409 16.80 -7.31 -8.86
N GLY A 410 15.59 -6.77 -8.61
CA GLY A 410 14.33 -7.50 -8.80
C GLY A 410 14.14 -7.97 -10.25
N LEU A 411 14.57 -7.18 -11.25
CA LEU A 411 14.56 -7.60 -12.65
C LEU A 411 15.52 -8.77 -12.90
N GLY A 412 16.71 -8.74 -12.29
CA GLY A 412 17.68 -9.83 -12.38
C GLY A 412 17.10 -11.14 -11.85
N ASP A 413 16.48 -11.12 -10.68
CA ASP A 413 15.83 -12.28 -10.08
C ASP A 413 14.66 -12.79 -10.92
N ALA A 414 13.76 -11.91 -11.35
CA ALA A 414 12.61 -12.28 -12.17
C ALA A 414 13.04 -12.93 -13.51
N LEU A 415 14.06 -12.37 -14.19
CA LEU A 415 14.59 -12.93 -15.42
C LEU A 415 15.28 -14.28 -15.21
N ARG A 416 16.01 -14.47 -14.08
CA ARG A 416 16.62 -15.74 -13.68
C ARG A 416 15.58 -16.84 -13.53
N GLU A 417 14.45 -16.55 -12.93
CA GLU A 417 13.37 -17.51 -12.69
C GLU A 417 12.74 -18.01 -13.99
N VAL A 418 12.52 -17.11 -14.94
CA VAL A 418 11.96 -17.48 -16.25
C VAL A 418 13.02 -18.02 -17.22
N GLY A 419 14.28 -18.23 -16.76
CA GLY A 419 15.36 -18.82 -17.55
C GLY A 419 16.03 -17.88 -18.58
N ARG A 420 15.72 -16.58 -18.56
CA ARG A 420 16.36 -15.56 -19.43
C ARG A 420 17.73 -15.16 -18.86
N LEU A 421 18.64 -16.14 -18.73
CA LEU A 421 19.88 -16.04 -17.93
C LEU A 421 20.84 -14.95 -18.38
N ARG A 422 20.98 -14.68 -19.70
CA ARG A 422 21.86 -13.61 -20.21
C ARG A 422 21.37 -12.23 -19.80
N GLU A 423 20.08 -12.01 -19.88
CA GLU A 423 19.47 -10.75 -19.50
C GLU A 423 19.45 -10.59 -17.97
N ALA A 424 19.22 -11.68 -17.22
CA ALA A 424 19.33 -11.71 -15.78
C ALA A 424 20.74 -11.31 -15.31
N GLU A 425 21.78 -11.85 -15.93
CA GLU A 425 23.17 -11.48 -15.62
C GLU A 425 23.43 -9.99 -15.86
N ALA A 426 22.99 -9.46 -17.00
CA ALA A 426 23.17 -8.05 -17.33
C ALA A 426 22.47 -7.13 -16.30
N ALA A 427 21.22 -7.45 -15.93
CA ALA A 427 20.45 -6.69 -14.93
C ALA A 427 21.10 -6.76 -13.54
N THR A 428 21.54 -7.95 -13.10
CA THR A 428 22.17 -8.14 -11.78
C THR A 428 23.53 -7.46 -11.70
N ARG A 429 24.35 -7.51 -12.76
CA ARG A 429 25.62 -6.76 -12.81
C ARG A 429 25.37 -5.24 -12.78
N GLY A 430 24.33 -4.77 -13.46
CA GLY A 430 23.89 -3.38 -13.38
C GLY A 430 23.50 -3.00 -11.95
N ALA A 431 22.74 -3.85 -11.25
CA ALA A 431 22.38 -3.65 -9.85
C ALA A 431 23.61 -3.57 -8.93
N LEU A 432 24.59 -4.46 -9.13
CA LEU A 432 25.86 -4.45 -8.38
C LEU A 432 26.66 -3.16 -8.59
N GLN A 433 26.67 -2.60 -9.80
CA GLN A 433 27.27 -1.29 -10.06
C GLN A 433 26.57 -0.16 -9.30
N LEU A 434 25.23 -0.18 -9.23
CA LEU A 434 24.43 0.83 -8.54
C LEU A 434 24.62 0.84 -7.01
N CYS A 435 25.09 -0.26 -6.42
CA CYS A 435 25.37 -0.39 -4.98
C CYS A 435 26.87 -0.51 -4.65
N ASP A 436 27.78 -0.21 -5.59
CA ASP A 436 29.24 -0.39 -5.44
C ASP A 436 29.64 -1.79 -4.94
N GLY A 437 28.87 -2.81 -5.31
CA GLY A 437 29.09 -4.20 -4.88
C GLY A 437 28.79 -4.48 -3.40
N LYS A 438 28.17 -3.55 -2.66
CA LYS A 438 27.95 -3.64 -1.20
C LYS A 438 26.68 -4.41 -0.79
N ARG A 439 26.12 -5.23 -1.68
CA ARG A 439 24.90 -6.00 -1.46
C ARG A 439 25.16 -7.49 -1.69
N GLY A 440 25.14 -8.26 -0.62
CA GLY A 440 25.37 -9.70 -0.65
C GLY A 440 24.28 -10.48 -1.38
N ASP A 441 23.01 -10.03 -1.29
CA ASP A 441 21.88 -10.58 -2.03
C ASP A 441 22.09 -10.52 -3.56
N ALA A 442 22.56 -9.40 -4.10
CA ALA A 442 22.83 -9.27 -5.51
C ALA A 442 24.00 -10.15 -5.98
N TRP A 443 25.05 -10.31 -5.17
CA TRP A 443 26.13 -11.26 -5.45
C TRP A 443 25.64 -12.70 -5.42
N ALA A 444 24.77 -13.08 -4.48
CA ALA A 444 24.16 -14.40 -4.40
C ALA A 444 23.30 -14.69 -5.64
N THR A 445 22.47 -13.73 -6.07
CA THR A 445 21.69 -13.83 -7.32
C THR A 445 22.62 -14.03 -8.53
N LEU A 446 23.72 -13.26 -8.63
CA LEU A 446 24.69 -13.44 -9.72
C LEU A 446 25.32 -14.83 -9.70
N ALA A 447 25.67 -15.35 -8.53
CA ALA A 447 26.20 -16.70 -8.38
C ALA A 447 25.22 -17.76 -8.90
N LEU A 448 23.95 -17.67 -8.54
CA LEU A 448 22.89 -18.57 -9.01
C LEU A 448 22.67 -18.50 -10.53
N ILE A 449 22.77 -17.31 -11.12
CA ILE A 449 22.67 -17.13 -12.58
C ILE A 449 23.84 -17.80 -13.27
N LEU A 450 25.08 -17.57 -12.81
CA LEU A 450 26.30 -18.12 -13.38
C LEU A 450 26.36 -19.66 -13.27
N ASP A 451 25.89 -20.20 -12.11
CA ASP A 451 25.78 -21.67 -11.93
C ASP A 451 24.81 -22.30 -12.93
N LYS A 452 23.63 -21.67 -13.11
CA LYS A 452 22.65 -22.12 -14.12
C LYS A 452 23.18 -22.00 -15.57
N GLN A 453 24.14 -21.12 -15.83
CA GLN A 453 24.83 -21.01 -17.12
C GLN A 453 25.97 -22.04 -17.28
N GLY A 454 26.29 -22.84 -16.25
CA GLY A 454 27.43 -23.77 -16.24
C GLY A 454 28.78 -23.11 -15.99
N ARG A 455 28.85 -21.84 -15.66
CA ARG A 455 30.08 -21.05 -15.36
C ARG A 455 30.45 -21.19 -13.88
N THR A 456 30.77 -22.44 -13.47
CA THR A 456 30.93 -22.81 -12.04
C THR A 456 32.07 -22.04 -11.36
N ALA A 457 33.17 -21.72 -12.04
CA ALA A 457 34.28 -20.98 -11.43
C ALA A 457 33.87 -19.56 -11.07
N GLU A 458 33.20 -18.85 -11.96
CA GLU A 458 32.72 -17.49 -11.75
C GLU A 458 31.56 -17.47 -10.72
N ALA A 459 30.71 -18.50 -10.75
CA ALA A 459 29.63 -18.66 -9.74
C ALA A 459 30.22 -18.80 -8.33
N THR A 460 31.29 -19.56 -8.18
CA THR A 460 32.02 -19.75 -6.93
C THR A 460 32.63 -18.44 -6.43
N GLU A 461 33.26 -17.67 -7.31
CA GLU A 461 33.78 -16.34 -6.95
C GLU A 461 32.70 -15.36 -6.53
N ALA A 462 31.58 -15.30 -7.27
CA ALA A 462 30.45 -14.45 -6.93
C ALA A 462 29.84 -14.83 -5.57
N LEU A 463 29.72 -16.13 -5.26
CA LEU A 463 29.24 -16.60 -3.97
C LEU A 463 30.20 -16.26 -2.83
N ALA A 464 31.52 -16.36 -3.06
CA ALA A 464 32.50 -15.95 -2.07
C ALA A 464 32.37 -14.45 -1.73
N LYS A 465 32.18 -13.60 -2.74
CA LYS A 465 31.91 -12.16 -2.55
C LYS A 465 30.59 -11.92 -1.81
N ALA A 466 29.55 -12.70 -2.12
CA ALA A 466 28.28 -12.61 -1.40
C ALA A 466 28.47 -12.84 0.11
N LEU A 467 29.22 -13.85 0.48
CA LEU A 467 29.52 -14.22 1.87
C LEU A 467 30.47 -13.24 2.57
N GLU A 468 31.40 -12.65 1.84
CA GLU A 468 32.28 -11.59 2.34
C GLU A 468 31.46 -10.34 2.71
N VAL A 469 30.51 -9.96 1.85
CA VAL A 469 29.65 -8.78 2.04
C VAL A 469 28.58 -9.05 3.09
N ASP A 470 27.97 -10.25 3.09
CA ASP A 470 26.93 -10.65 4.01
C ASP A 470 27.12 -12.08 4.55
N PRO A 471 27.85 -12.24 5.67
CA PRO A 471 28.08 -13.55 6.28
C PRO A 471 26.82 -14.30 6.72
N ARG A 472 25.69 -13.59 6.90
CA ARG A 472 24.40 -14.20 7.27
C ARG A 472 23.84 -15.16 6.25
N LEU A 473 24.31 -15.08 5.02
CA LEU A 473 23.97 -16.04 3.96
C LEU A 473 24.38 -17.50 4.33
N PHE A 474 25.20 -17.70 5.36
CA PHE A 474 25.47 -19.01 5.94
C PHE A 474 24.33 -19.50 6.87
N ASP A 475 23.55 -18.62 7.43
CA ASP A 475 22.46 -18.96 8.35
C ASP A 475 21.18 -19.29 7.57
N PRO A 476 20.60 -20.52 7.72
CA PRO A 476 19.40 -20.91 6.99
C PRO A 476 18.18 -19.98 7.17
N PRO A 477 17.82 -19.55 8.39
CA PRO A 477 16.71 -18.61 8.58
C PRO A 477 16.97 -17.25 7.93
N ALA A 478 18.18 -16.72 8.08
CA ALA A 478 18.54 -15.43 7.53
C ALA A 478 18.61 -15.42 6.00
N ARG A 479 18.96 -16.55 5.36
CA ARG A 479 19.00 -16.66 3.89
C ARG A 479 17.66 -16.36 3.24
N VAL A 480 16.57 -16.94 3.73
CA VAL A 480 15.23 -16.71 3.19
C VAL A 480 14.84 -15.24 3.37
N ALA A 481 15.14 -14.66 4.54
CA ALA A 481 14.83 -13.27 4.84
C ALA A 481 15.68 -12.27 4.02
N VAL A 482 16.99 -12.52 3.91
CA VAL A 482 17.93 -11.61 3.21
C VAL A 482 17.68 -11.62 1.70
N LEU A 483 17.38 -12.79 1.14
CA LEU A 483 17.28 -12.95 -0.31
C LEU A 483 15.86 -12.69 -0.81
N ALA A 484 14.85 -12.64 0.06
CA ALA A 484 13.42 -12.59 -0.30
C ALA A 484 13.09 -13.62 -1.40
N MET A 485 13.75 -14.79 -1.34
CA MET A 485 13.71 -15.81 -2.38
C MET A 485 12.71 -16.90 -2.05
N ASP A 486 12.18 -17.53 -3.08
CA ASP A 486 11.43 -18.78 -2.92
C ASP A 486 12.34 -19.90 -2.36
N GLN A 487 11.70 -20.92 -1.75
CA GLN A 487 12.40 -22.03 -1.13
C GLN A 487 13.34 -22.75 -2.10
N SER A 488 12.97 -22.89 -3.39
CA SER A 488 13.80 -23.57 -4.40
C SER A 488 15.10 -22.85 -4.67
N THR A 489 15.07 -21.52 -4.62
CA THR A 489 16.26 -20.68 -4.78
C THR A 489 17.14 -20.72 -3.55
N ALA A 490 16.56 -20.73 -2.35
CA ALA A 490 17.31 -20.94 -1.12
C ALA A 490 17.99 -22.32 -1.09
N ASP A 491 17.31 -23.37 -1.53
CA ASP A 491 17.87 -24.72 -1.64
C ASP A 491 19.01 -24.80 -2.65
N ALA A 492 18.87 -24.15 -3.82
CA ALA A 492 19.96 -24.07 -4.80
C ALA A 492 21.22 -23.37 -4.25
N LEU A 493 21.02 -22.32 -3.46
CA LEU A 493 22.13 -21.64 -2.78
C LEU A 493 22.80 -22.55 -1.72
N VAL A 494 22.00 -23.31 -0.96
CA VAL A 494 22.52 -24.32 0.00
C VAL A 494 23.38 -25.35 -0.72
N ASP A 495 22.93 -25.85 -1.86
CA ASP A 495 23.70 -26.84 -2.63
C ASP A 495 24.99 -26.27 -3.21
N MET A 496 24.99 -25.01 -3.62
CA MET A 496 26.22 -24.32 -4.00
C MET A 496 27.17 -24.16 -2.82
N LEU A 497 26.68 -23.76 -1.65
CA LEU A 497 27.47 -23.64 -0.42
C LEU A 497 28.08 -24.97 0.00
N ARG A 498 27.33 -26.07 -0.10
CA ARG A 498 27.85 -27.43 0.17
C ARG A 498 28.97 -27.81 -0.81
N ARG A 499 28.79 -27.56 -2.10
CA ARG A 499 29.82 -27.80 -3.13
C ARG A 499 31.10 -26.99 -2.89
N LEU A 500 30.98 -25.73 -2.42
CA LEU A 500 32.09 -24.89 -2.04
C LEU A 500 32.86 -25.44 -0.82
N ARG A 501 32.18 -25.87 0.24
CA ARG A 501 32.79 -26.45 1.44
C ARG A 501 33.55 -27.73 1.12
N LEU A 502 33.02 -28.58 0.25
CA LEU A 502 33.65 -29.84 -0.17
C LEU A 502 34.93 -29.58 -0.97
N LYS A 503 35.00 -28.52 -1.79
CA LYS A 503 36.24 -28.13 -2.51
C LYS A 503 37.31 -27.60 -1.54
N GLY A 504 36.96 -26.76 -0.58
CA GLY A 504 37.90 -26.22 0.40
C GLY A 504 38.44 -27.25 1.40
N SER A 505 37.79 -28.42 1.55
CA SER A 505 38.29 -29.55 2.33
C SER A 505 39.22 -30.48 1.56
N HIS A 506 39.30 -30.36 0.23
CA HIS A 506 40.23 -31.12 -0.63
C HIS A 506 41.51 -30.37 -0.97
N ASP A 507 41.54 -29.04 -0.74
CA ASP A 507 42.71 -28.19 -1.01
C ASP A 507 43.49 -27.85 0.27
N GLY A 508 43.32 -28.58 1.35
CA GLY A 508 44.16 -28.52 2.55
C GLY A 508 45.37 -29.43 2.42
N PRO A 509 46.59 -29.03 2.95
CA PRO A 509 47.85 -29.68 2.75
C PRO A 509 47.88 -31.11 3.26
#